data_fb81e485b601d32e521467d37a78bb3a
#
_entry.id   fb81e485b601d32e521467d37a78bb3a
#
_cell.length_a   1.000
_cell.length_b   1.000
_cell.length_c   1.000
_cell.angle_alpha   90.00
_cell.angle_beta   90.00
_cell.angle_gamma   90.00
#
_symmetry.space_group_name_H-M   'P 1'
#
loop_
_entity.id
_entity.type
_entity.pdbx_description
1 polymer ?
#
loop_
_entity_poly.entity_id
_entity_poly.type
_entity_poly.pdbx_seq_one_letter_code
_entity_poly.pdbx_strand_id
1 'polypeptide(L)'
;MPPNPFIKINTNGSALGNPGIAGARGILRDHLGQWISGFSLHVGLATNNMVELAVVRQGLAMTRTMGFKYNHLELDSKVVLTWLTNPNTSYPTNMMPLICDCRNLLEQVWEVRVRHIYGETNECADALAK
;
A
#
# COMPACT_ATOMS: atom_id res chain seq x y z
N MET A 1 -3.29 25.96 -4.08
CA MET A 1 -4.04 24.83 -4.63
C MET A 1 -3.09 23.93 -5.40
N PRO A 2 -3.05 22.63 -5.10
CA PRO A 2 -2.24 21.76 -5.93
C PRO A 2 -2.77 21.82 -7.37
N PRO A 3 -1.89 21.92 -8.35
CA PRO A 3 -2.31 22.01 -9.75
C PRO A 3 -3.03 20.74 -10.24
N ASN A 4 -2.80 19.62 -9.55
CA ASN A 4 -3.38 18.33 -9.93
C ASN A 4 -4.00 17.65 -8.73
N PRO A 5 -5.26 17.22 -8.82
CA PRO A 5 -5.86 16.43 -7.75
C PRO A 5 -5.13 15.07 -7.64
N PHE A 6 -4.91 14.65 -6.43
CA PHE A 6 -4.26 13.38 -6.14
C PHE A 6 -5.15 12.48 -5.30
N ILE A 7 -4.87 11.19 -5.35
CA ILE A 7 -5.54 10.18 -4.53
C ILE A 7 -4.57 9.69 -3.48
N LYS A 8 -5.00 9.68 -2.24
CA LYS A 8 -4.27 9.05 -1.15
C LYS A 8 -4.63 7.59 -1.05
N ILE A 9 -3.61 6.76 -0.95
CA ILE A 9 -3.77 5.32 -0.71
C ILE A 9 -3.17 5.04 0.66
N ASN A 10 -4.03 4.70 1.62
CA ASN A 10 -3.60 4.27 2.95
C ASN A 10 -3.78 2.76 3.05
N THR A 11 -2.72 2.06 3.43
CA THR A 11 -2.74 0.61 3.53
C THR A 11 -2.39 0.16 4.93
N ASN A 12 -3.02 -0.94 5.37
CA ASN A 12 -2.68 -1.59 6.62
C ASN A 12 -2.85 -3.09 6.47
N GLY A 13 -1.82 -3.83 6.82
CA GLY A 13 -1.85 -5.28 6.81
C GLY A 13 -1.28 -5.83 8.10
N SER A 14 -1.84 -6.93 8.55
CA SER A 14 -1.37 -7.59 9.76
C SER A 14 -1.54 -9.10 9.66
N ALA A 15 -0.68 -9.82 10.40
CA ALA A 15 -0.77 -11.26 10.56
C ALA A 15 -0.91 -11.61 12.05
N LEU A 16 -1.71 -12.62 12.34
CA LEU A 16 -1.78 -13.20 13.68
C LEU A 16 -0.59 -14.16 13.83
N GLY A 17 0.47 -13.66 14.46
CA GLY A 17 1.78 -14.31 14.41
C GLY A 17 2.56 -13.83 13.18
N ASN A 18 3.83 -14.20 13.10
CA ASN A 18 4.68 -13.75 11.99
C ASN A 18 5.64 -14.87 11.56
N PRO A 19 5.24 -15.82 10.67
CA PRO A 19 4.00 -15.79 9.87
C PRO A 19 2.75 -16.20 10.64
N GLY A 20 1.57 -15.84 10.09
CA GLY A 20 0.28 -16.19 10.67
C GLY A 20 -0.84 -15.91 9.67
N ILE A 21 -2.07 -16.17 10.09
CA ILE A 21 -3.25 -15.85 9.30
C ILE A 21 -3.29 -14.33 9.13
N ALA A 22 -3.35 -13.89 7.87
CA ALA A 22 -3.14 -12.50 7.53
C ALA A 22 -4.33 -11.90 6.80
N GLY A 23 -4.57 -10.63 7.09
CA GLY A 23 -5.56 -9.82 6.39
C GLY A 23 -5.03 -8.41 6.22
N ALA A 24 -5.60 -7.71 5.25
CA ALA A 24 -5.19 -6.35 4.94
C ALA A 24 -6.36 -5.52 4.48
N ARG A 25 -6.25 -4.22 4.68
CA ARG A 25 -7.23 -3.26 4.19
C ARG A 25 -6.53 -2.05 3.58
N GLY A 26 -7.19 -1.47 2.59
CA GLY A 26 -6.75 -0.23 1.99
C GLY A 26 -7.90 0.74 1.87
N ILE A 27 -7.58 2.03 1.94
CA ILE A 27 -8.53 3.12 1.79
C ILE A 27 -8.00 4.08 0.74
N LEU A 28 -8.88 4.45 -0.19
CA LEU A 28 -8.61 5.47 -1.19
C LEU A 28 -9.40 6.72 -0.82
N ARG A 29 -8.69 7.85 -0.72
CA ARG A 29 -9.28 9.16 -0.45
C ARG A 29 -8.85 10.16 -1.49
N ASP A 30 -9.68 11.16 -1.73
CA ASP A 30 -9.30 12.26 -2.61
C ASP A 30 -8.38 13.26 -1.89
N HIS A 31 -7.95 14.29 -2.61
CA HIS A 31 -7.06 15.32 -2.07
C HIS A 31 -7.71 16.18 -0.98
N LEU A 32 -9.03 16.12 -0.85
CA LEU A 32 -9.78 16.78 0.22
C LEU A 32 -10.00 15.88 1.43
N GLY A 33 -9.47 14.64 1.38
CA GLY A 33 -9.63 13.68 2.45
C GLY A 33 -10.94 12.90 2.44
N GLN A 34 -11.74 13.06 1.40
CA GLN A 34 -13.02 12.36 1.28
C GLN A 34 -12.80 10.93 0.82
N TRP A 35 -13.54 10.01 1.44
CA TRP A 35 -13.47 8.60 1.11
C TRP A 35 -13.98 8.34 -0.31
N ILE A 36 -13.21 7.60 -1.10
CA ILE A 36 -13.59 7.19 -2.46
C ILE A 36 -13.95 5.73 -2.47
N SER A 37 -13.07 4.88 -1.96
CA SER A 37 -13.26 3.44 -1.98
C SER A 37 -12.40 2.78 -0.91
N GLY A 38 -12.74 1.56 -0.57
CA GLY A 38 -11.95 0.73 0.32
C GLY A 38 -11.99 -0.70 -0.14
N PHE A 39 -11.03 -1.49 0.32
CA PHE A 39 -10.96 -2.91 0.00
C PHE A 39 -10.34 -3.68 1.15
N SER A 40 -10.61 -4.97 1.18
CA SER A 40 -9.97 -5.88 2.12
C SER A 40 -9.44 -7.11 1.38
N LEU A 41 -8.35 -7.66 1.89
CA LEU A 41 -7.72 -8.84 1.35
C LEU A 41 -7.55 -9.89 2.45
N HIS A 42 -7.73 -11.15 2.08
CA HIS A 42 -7.34 -12.29 2.89
C HIS A 42 -6.13 -12.94 2.20
N VAL A 43 -5.00 -12.93 2.88
CA VAL A 43 -3.72 -13.33 2.27
C VAL A 43 -3.35 -14.77 2.68
N GLY A 44 -4.09 -15.39 3.58
CA GLY A 44 -3.77 -16.70 4.08
C GLY A 44 -2.62 -16.65 5.08
N LEU A 45 -1.74 -17.64 5.08
CA LEU A 45 -0.59 -17.68 5.98
C LEU A 45 0.53 -16.82 5.39
N ALA A 46 0.88 -15.73 6.06
CA ALA A 46 1.87 -14.78 5.55
C ALA A 46 2.56 -14.01 6.67
N THR A 47 3.70 -13.40 6.35
CA THR A 47 4.38 -12.46 7.23
C THR A 47 3.76 -11.07 7.10
N ASN A 48 4.02 -10.20 8.07
CA ASN A 48 3.52 -8.81 8.04
C ASN A 48 3.96 -8.06 6.77
N ASN A 49 5.21 -8.26 6.34
CA ASN A 49 5.72 -7.58 5.14
C ASN A 49 5.07 -8.10 3.85
N MET A 50 4.78 -9.40 3.78
CA MET A 50 4.05 -9.97 2.63
C MET A 50 2.65 -9.37 2.52
N VAL A 51 1.96 -9.25 3.64
CA VAL A 51 0.62 -8.68 3.69
C VAL A 51 0.64 -7.22 3.25
N GLU A 52 1.61 -6.45 3.75
CA GLU A 52 1.75 -5.05 3.37
C GLU A 52 2.00 -4.90 1.87
N LEU A 53 2.90 -5.71 1.30
CA LEU A 53 3.15 -5.71 -0.14
C LEU A 53 1.90 -6.08 -0.94
N ALA A 54 1.14 -7.06 -0.49
CA ALA A 54 -0.07 -7.49 -1.17
C ALA A 54 -1.13 -6.38 -1.21
N VAL A 55 -1.30 -5.66 -0.10
CA VAL A 55 -2.29 -4.58 -0.04
C VAL A 55 -1.84 -3.35 -0.84
N VAL A 56 -0.54 -3.06 -0.87
CA VAL A 56 0.01 -2.01 -1.73
C VAL A 56 -0.25 -2.34 -3.20
N ARG A 57 0.03 -3.57 -3.60
CA ARG A 57 -0.22 -4.01 -4.98
C ARG A 57 -1.69 -3.83 -5.36
N GLN A 58 -2.60 -4.23 -4.49
CA GLN A 58 -4.03 -4.09 -4.75
C GLN A 58 -4.45 -2.62 -4.87
N GLY A 59 -3.97 -1.77 -3.96
CA GLY A 59 -4.29 -0.35 -3.97
C GLY A 59 -3.80 0.35 -5.24
N LEU A 60 -2.58 0.07 -5.66
CA LEU A 60 -2.01 0.64 -6.88
C LEU A 60 -2.75 0.14 -8.12
N ALA A 61 -3.11 -1.14 -8.16
CA ALA A 61 -3.88 -1.71 -9.27
C ALA A 61 -5.26 -1.06 -9.38
N MET A 62 -5.91 -0.80 -8.26
CA MET A 62 -7.21 -0.14 -8.24
C MET A 62 -7.13 1.30 -8.76
N THR A 63 -6.17 2.09 -8.30
CA THR A 63 -6.04 3.49 -8.77
C THR A 63 -5.71 3.54 -10.25
N ARG A 64 -4.90 2.60 -10.74
CA ARG A 64 -4.61 2.49 -12.17
C ARG A 64 -5.89 2.17 -12.97
N THR A 65 -6.66 1.19 -12.52
CA THR A 65 -7.91 0.80 -13.18
C THR A 65 -8.93 1.95 -13.17
N MET A 66 -8.98 2.72 -12.09
CA MET A 66 -9.86 3.87 -11.96
C MET A 66 -9.37 5.09 -12.74
N GLY A 67 -8.16 5.05 -13.28
CA GLY A 67 -7.62 6.13 -14.10
C GLY A 67 -7.03 7.30 -13.33
N PHE A 68 -6.72 7.13 -12.05
CA PHE A 68 -6.08 8.17 -11.26
C PHE A 68 -4.59 8.26 -11.60
N LYS A 69 -4.15 9.44 -11.99
CA LYS A 69 -2.78 9.68 -12.45
C LYS A 69 -1.82 10.06 -11.33
N TYR A 70 -2.31 10.76 -10.33
CA TYR A 70 -1.48 11.28 -9.24
C TYR A 70 -1.87 10.57 -7.96
N ASN A 71 -0.92 9.85 -7.37
CA ASN A 71 -1.18 8.99 -6.22
C ASN A 71 -0.19 9.28 -5.11
N HIS A 72 -0.69 9.36 -3.87
CA HIS A 72 0.12 9.42 -2.67
C HIS A 72 -0.08 8.12 -1.90
N LEU A 73 0.91 7.25 -1.90
CA LEU A 73 0.90 6.00 -1.17
C LEU A 73 1.50 6.21 0.21
N GLU A 74 0.70 5.98 1.23
CA GLU A 74 1.12 6.14 2.62
C GLU A 74 1.18 4.78 3.29
N LEU A 75 2.35 4.42 3.80
CA LEU A 75 2.64 3.11 4.42
C LEU A 75 3.07 3.29 5.86
N ASP A 76 2.71 2.35 6.72
CA ASP A 76 3.23 2.29 8.08
C ASP A 76 4.49 1.41 8.20
N SER A 77 4.84 0.66 7.18
CA SER A 77 6.04 -0.17 7.16
C SER A 77 7.21 0.54 6.47
N LYS A 78 8.20 0.94 7.26
CA LYS A 78 9.42 1.55 6.74
C LYS A 78 10.25 0.57 5.91
N VAL A 79 10.23 -0.71 6.28
CA VAL A 79 10.94 -1.76 5.54
C VAL A 79 10.37 -1.90 4.14
N VAL A 80 9.06 -1.99 4.01
CA VAL A 80 8.39 -2.09 2.71
C VAL A 80 8.62 -0.83 1.88
N LEU A 81 8.55 0.35 2.50
CA LEU A 81 8.87 1.59 1.83
C LEU A 81 10.26 1.55 1.20
N THR A 82 11.25 1.08 1.96
CA THR A 82 12.63 0.97 1.47
C THR A 82 12.73 -0.01 0.30
N TRP A 83 12.07 -1.16 0.39
CA TRP A 83 12.06 -2.13 -0.70
C TRP A 83 11.48 -1.58 -2.00
N LEU A 84 10.48 -0.71 -1.89
CA LEU A 84 9.80 -0.16 -3.06
C LEU A 84 10.53 1.05 -3.67
N THR A 85 11.27 1.80 -2.86
CA THR A 85 11.87 3.07 -3.29
C THR A 85 13.38 3.04 -3.48
N ASN A 86 14.08 2.09 -2.86
CA ASN A 86 15.53 1.97 -2.97
C ASN A 86 15.89 0.75 -3.81
N PRO A 87 16.33 0.94 -5.08
CA PRO A 87 16.65 -0.18 -5.96
C PRO A 87 17.86 -1.00 -5.51
N ASN A 88 18.70 -0.46 -4.63
CA ASN A 88 19.91 -1.12 -4.16
C ASN A 88 19.71 -1.88 -2.84
N THR A 89 18.50 -1.84 -2.27
CA THR A 89 18.22 -2.55 -1.03
C THR A 89 18.10 -4.05 -1.27
N SER A 90 18.57 -4.86 -0.32
CA SER A 90 18.35 -6.30 -0.35
C SER A 90 17.02 -6.65 0.32
N TYR A 91 16.42 -7.73 -0.13
CA TYR A 91 15.17 -8.24 0.41
C TYR A 91 15.13 -9.77 0.32
N PRO A 92 14.27 -10.44 1.11
CA PRO A 92 14.14 -11.90 1.02
C PRO A 92 13.71 -12.34 -0.37
N THR A 93 14.31 -13.41 -0.87
CA THR A 93 14.06 -13.91 -2.24
C THR A 93 12.58 -14.23 -2.47
N ASN A 94 11.89 -14.75 -1.46
CA ASN A 94 10.46 -15.08 -1.58
C ASN A 94 9.56 -13.87 -1.71
N MET A 95 10.05 -12.67 -1.44
CA MET A 95 9.30 -11.42 -1.62
C MET A 95 9.45 -10.83 -3.03
N MET A 96 10.39 -11.35 -3.81
CA MET A 96 10.73 -10.78 -5.12
C MET A 96 9.53 -10.63 -6.06
N PRO A 97 8.63 -11.63 -6.23
CA PRO A 97 7.50 -11.44 -7.13
C PRO A 97 6.59 -10.28 -6.73
N LEU A 98 6.28 -10.15 -5.43
CA LEU A 98 5.44 -9.07 -4.94
C LEU A 98 6.12 -7.70 -5.08
N ILE A 99 7.41 -7.63 -4.76
CA ILE A 99 8.19 -6.38 -4.88
C ILE A 99 8.25 -5.96 -6.34
N CYS A 100 8.52 -6.88 -7.25
CA CYS A 100 8.56 -6.58 -8.68
C CYS A 100 7.21 -6.10 -9.20
N ASP A 101 6.11 -6.74 -8.79
CA ASP A 101 4.77 -6.32 -9.17
C ASP A 101 4.47 -4.92 -8.69
N CYS A 102 4.79 -4.60 -7.43
CA CYS A 102 4.57 -3.27 -6.89
C CYS A 102 5.42 -2.21 -7.61
N ARG A 103 6.69 -2.50 -7.85
CA ARG A 103 7.58 -1.58 -8.57
C ARG A 103 7.09 -1.32 -9.99
N ASN A 104 6.61 -2.36 -10.68
CA ASN A 104 6.04 -2.22 -12.02
C ASN A 104 4.79 -1.33 -12.00
N LEU A 105 3.92 -1.51 -11.02
CA LEU A 105 2.74 -0.67 -10.88
C LEU A 105 3.10 0.79 -10.57
N LEU A 106 4.12 1.02 -9.75
CA LEU A 106 4.61 2.36 -9.47
C LEU A 106 5.11 3.06 -10.73
N GLU A 107 5.74 2.31 -11.66
CA GLU A 107 6.20 2.85 -12.93
C GLU A 107 5.05 3.13 -13.92
N GLN A 108 3.95 2.40 -13.82
CA GLN A 108 2.83 2.51 -14.74
C GLN A 108 1.87 3.66 -14.44
N VAL A 109 1.89 4.19 -13.21
CA VAL A 109 1.10 5.37 -12.86
C VAL A 109 1.91 6.62 -13.16
N TRP A 110 1.22 7.72 -13.48
CA TRP A 110 1.89 8.94 -13.95
C TRP A 110 2.80 9.55 -12.91
N GLU A 111 2.31 9.65 -11.69
CA GLU A 111 3.09 10.15 -10.58
C GLU A 111 2.66 9.45 -9.30
N VAL A 112 3.63 8.87 -8.58
CA VAL A 112 3.38 8.28 -7.28
C VAL A 112 4.40 8.86 -6.30
N ARG A 113 3.89 9.36 -5.18
CA ARG A 113 4.71 9.72 -4.03
C ARG A 113 4.47 8.68 -2.98
N VAL A 114 5.54 8.09 -2.46
CA VAL A 114 5.47 7.05 -1.45
C VAL A 114 6.08 7.62 -0.17
N ARG A 115 5.36 7.50 0.93
CA ARG A 115 5.89 7.98 2.20
C ARG A 115 5.47 7.09 3.36
N HIS A 116 6.31 7.08 4.38
CA HIS A 116 6.04 6.41 5.64
C HIS A 116 5.17 7.31 6.53
N ILE A 117 4.16 6.72 7.16
CA ILE A 117 3.33 7.40 8.16
C ILE A 117 3.35 6.60 9.45
N TYR A 118 3.09 7.26 10.54
CA TYR A 118 2.95 6.61 11.84
C TYR A 118 1.55 6.00 11.98
N GLY A 119 1.45 4.97 12.83
CA GLY A 119 0.21 4.20 13.01
C GLY A 119 -1.03 5.05 13.32
N GLU A 120 -0.87 6.15 14.03
CA GLU A 120 -1.95 7.07 14.37
C GLU A 120 -2.60 7.68 13.13
N THR A 121 -1.80 8.04 12.15
CA THR A 121 -2.28 8.61 10.88
C THR A 121 -3.03 7.57 10.06
N ASN A 122 -2.72 6.29 10.25
CA ASN A 122 -3.32 5.18 9.52
C ASN A 122 -4.46 4.51 10.30
N GLU A 123 -4.93 5.13 11.37
CA GLU A 123 -5.93 4.56 12.28
C GLU A 123 -7.23 4.19 11.57
N CYS A 124 -7.65 4.96 10.59
CA CYS A 124 -8.86 4.68 9.84
C CYS A 124 -8.78 3.35 9.07
N ALA A 125 -7.63 3.04 8.48
CA ALA A 125 -7.41 1.77 7.83
C ALA A 125 -7.41 0.62 8.85
N ASP A 126 -6.80 0.83 10.02
CA ASP A 126 -6.83 -0.14 11.13
C ASP A 126 -8.25 -0.44 11.57
N ALA A 127 -9.07 0.56 11.75
CA ALA A 127 -10.46 0.38 12.17
C ALA A 127 -11.23 -0.50 11.18
N LEU A 128 -10.97 -0.36 9.89
CA LEU A 128 -11.60 -1.19 8.87
C LEU A 128 -11.01 -2.60 8.82
N ALA A 129 -9.79 -2.79 9.28
CA ALA A 129 -9.15 -4.10 9.29
C ALA A 129 -9.69 -5.03 10.37
N LYS A 130 -10.33 -4.49 11.37
CA LYS A 130 -10.98 -5.24 12.45
C LYS A 130 -12.43 -5.50 12.12
#